data_c809162a9b2629b6edc745ee20e87c4e
#
_entry.id   c809162a9b2629b6edc745ee20e87c4e
#
_cell.length_a   1.000
_cell.length_b   1.000
_cell.length_c   1.000
_cell.angle_alpha   90.00
_cell.angle_beta   90.00
_cell.angle_gamma   90.00
#
_symmetry.space_group_name_H-M   'P 1'
#
loop_
_entity.id
_entity.type
_entity.pdbx_description
1 polymer ?
#
loop_
_entity_poly.entity_id
_entity_poly.type
_entity_poly.pdbx_seq_one_letter_code
_entity_poly.pdbx_strand_id
1 'polypeptide(L)'
;MNLPAYLKSVGYIEVPFTVTRVNHIVVDAKVNGQDVVLIVETGASRTCIAESCAERLGLPSGRVEEVAVSFAVPKKTKALSKLESLDIGSLHLTDFETWLVDFSYLNMIVQWQGEAFCDGVLGADILMSKSAVIDYKGRKLYLKGA
;
A
#
# COMPACT_ATOMS: atom_id res chain seq x y z
N MET A 1 -10.40 20.48 -20.67
CA MET A 1 -10.54 19.71 -19.39
C MET A 1 -9.16 19.28 -18.96
N ASN A 2 -8.80 19.49 -17.70
CA ASN A 2 -7.53 19.05 -17.15
C ASN A 2 -7.61 17.58 -16.69
N LEU A 3 -6.47 16.96 -16.39
CA LEU A 3 -6.40 15.55 -15.99
C LEU A 3 -7.28 15.22 -14.78
N PRO A 4 -7.22 15.95 -13.65
CA PRO A 4 -8.08 15.65 -12.51
C PRO A 4 -9.56 15.65 -12.83
N ALA A 5 -10.03 16.67 -13.57
CA ALA A 5 -11.43 16.78 -13.95
C ALA A 5 -11.86 15.65 -14.87
N TYR A 6 -11.01 15.29 -15.83
CA TYR A 6 -11.28 14.15 -16.72
C TYR A 6 -11.39 12.84 -15.93
N LEU A 7 -10.41 12.54 -15.09
CA LEU A 7 -10.42 11.29 -14.32
C LEU A 7 -11.65 11.19 -13.41
N LYS A 8 -12.00 12.28 -12.74
CA LYS A 8 -13.23 12.31 -11.94
C LYS A 8 -14.48 12.05 -12.77
N SER A 9 -14.56 12.63 -13.98
CA SER A 9 -15.72 12.46 -14.87
C SER A 9 -15.92 11.02 -15.34
N VAL A 10 -14.84 10.23 -15.35
CA VAL A 10 -14.90 8.80 -15.73
C VAL A 10 -14.81 7.85 -14.54
N GLY A 11 -15.08 8.34 -13.32
CA GLY A 11 -15.30 7.52 -12.14
C GLY A 11 -14.04 7.16 -11.34
N TYR A 12 -12.98 7.95 -11.45
CA TYR A 12 -11.81 7.80 -10.58
C TYR A 12 -12.00 8.56 -9.27
N ILE A 13 -11.53 7.96 -8.20
CA ILE A 13 -11.34 8.66 -6.92
C ILE A 13 -9.93 9.21 -6.85
N GLU A 14 -9.77 10.29 -6.13
CA GLU A 14 -8.52 11.00 -5.95
C GLU A 14 -7.97 10.74 -4.54
N VAL A 15 -6.73 10.24 -4.46
CA VAL A 15 -6.05 9.97 -3.21
C VAL A 15 -4.77 10.80 -3.18
N PRO A 16 -4.65 11.77 -2.27
CA PRO A 16 -3.42 12.56 -2.17
C PRO A 16 -2.27 11.68 -1.68
N PHE A 17 -1.07 11.97 -2.17
CA PHE A 17 0.13 11.31 -1.67
C PHE A 17 1.22 12.32 -1.31
N THR A 18 2.15 11.88 -0.48
CA THR A 18 3.36 12.62 -0.19
C THR A 18 4.56 11.92 -0.81
N VAL A 19 5.63 12.66 -1.06
CA VAL A 19 6.89 12.11 -1.56
C VAL A 19 7.93 12.28 -0.46
N THR A 20 8.58 11.19 -0.10
CA THR A 20 9.61 11.19 0.93
C THR A 20 10.93 11.73 0.41
N ARG A 21 11.90 11.95 1.30
CA ARG A 21 13.25 12.40 0.92
C ARG A 21 13.96 11.45 -0.03
N VAL A 22 13.61 10.18 0.00
CA VAL A 22 14.18 9.16 -0.90
C VAL A 22 13.27 8.86 -2.09
N ASN A 23 12.33 9.77 -2.37
CA ASN A 23 11.43 9.72 -3.52
C ASN A 23 10.44 8.54 -3.51
N HIS A 24 10.08 8.04 -2.32
CA HIS A 24 8.97 7.11 -2.21
C HIS A 24 7.64 7.87 -2.20
N ILE A 25 6.65 7.31 -2.87
CA ILE A 25 5.26 7.79 -2.79
C ILE A 25 4.60 7.11 -1.60
N VAL A 26 3.97 7.89 -0.75
CA VAL A 26 3.32 7.40 0.47
C VAL A 26 1.88 7.89 0.53
N VAL A 27 0.97 6.98 0.81
CA VAL A 27 -0.46 7.27 1.01
C VAL A 27 -0.90 6.85 2.40
N ASP A 28 -1.85 7.61 2.96
CA ASP A 28 -2.57 7.21 4.16
C ASP A 28 -3.72 6.29 3.78
N ALA A 29 -3.95 5.27 4.58
CA ALA A 29 -5.02 4.31 4.40
C ALA A 29 -5.53 3.83 5.75
N LYS A 30 -6.54 2.96 5.75
CA LYS A 30 -7.03 2.28 6.95
C LYS A 30 -7.11 0.79 6.71
N VAL A 31 -6.58 0.01 7.63
CA VAL A 31 -6.72 -1.44 7.67
C VAL A 31 -7.56 -1.80 8.89
N ASN A 32 -8.67 -2.48 8.68
CA ASN A 32 -9.60 -2.85 9.76
C ASN A 32 -9.98 -1.65 10.63
N GLY A 33 -10.16 -0.47 10.01
CA GLY A 33 -10.49 0.78 10.68
C GLY A 33 -9.32 1.50 11.36
N GLN A 34 -8.11 0.97 11.33
CA GLN A 34 -6.92 1.56 11.94
C GLN A 34 -6.05 2.27 10.90
N ASP A 35 -5.52 3.42 11.26
CA ASP A 35 -4.67 4.21 10.37
C ASP A 35 -3.36 3.47 10.06
N VAL A 36 -3.00 3.48 8.79
CA VAL A 36 -1.74 2.92 8.28
C VAL A 36 -1.13 3.85 7.23
N VAL A 37 0.16 3.72 7.06
CA VAL A 37 0.93 4.41 6.02
C VAL A 37 1.48 3.38 5.06
N LEU A 38 1.16 3.50 3.78
CA LEU A 38 1.56 2.56 2.75
C LEU A 38 2.47 3.24 1.72
N ILE A 39 3.57 2.58 1.38
CA ILE A 39 4.38 2.96 0.22
C ILE A 39 3.69 2.43 -1.04
N VAL A 40 3.47 3.29 -2.02
CA VAL A 40 2.98 2.88 -3.34
C VAL A 40 4.16 2.34 -4.13
N GLU A 41 4.11 1.07 -4.50
CA GLU A 41 5.20 0.42 -5.22
C GLU A 41 4.68 -0.41 -6.39
N THR A 42 4.89 0.11 -7.60
CA THR A 42 4.44 -0.54 -8.84
C THR A 42 5.18 -1.85 -9.13
N GLY A 43 6.40 -1.99 -8.62
CA GLY A 43 7.22 -3.20 -8.74
C GLY A 43 6.90 -4.31 -7.74
N ALA A 44 6.07 -4.03 -6.74
CA ALA A 44 5.58 -5.04 -5.82
C ALA A 44 4.35 -5.73 -6.44
N SER A 45 4.41 -7.05 -6.62
CA SER A 45 3.31 -7.81 -7.22
C SER A 45 2.06 -7.85 -6.34
N ARG A 46 2.23 -7.72 -5.05
CA ARG A 46 1.14 -7.80 -4.07
C ARG A 46 1.26 -6.73 -2.99
N THR A 47 0.09 -6.29 -2.53
CA THR A 47 -0.04 -5.47 -1.33
C THR A 47 0.32 -6.29 -0.11
N CYS A 48 1.15 -5.73 0.77
CA CYS A 48 1.68 -6.40 1.94
C CYS A 48 1.60 -5.48 3.16
N ILE A 49 1.45 -6.09 4.33
CA ILE A 49 1.45 -5.38 5.62
C ILE A 49 2.68 -5.84 6.41
N ALA A 50 3.33 -4.91 7.10
CA ALA A 50 4.44 -5.25 7.99
C ALA A 50 3.95 -6.19 9.11
N GLU A 51 4.65 -7.30 9.32
CA GLU A 51 4.27 -8.25 10.36
C GLU A 51 4.26 -7.62 11.76
N SER A 52 5.09 -6.59 11.98
CA SER A 52 5.11 -5.81 13.22
C SER A 52 3.79 -5.08 13.51
N CYS A 53 2.95 -4.88 12.50
CA CYS A 53 1.65 -4.23 12.63
C CYS A 53 0.51 -5.23 12.86
N ALA A 54 0.76 -6.52 12.74
CA ALA A 54 -0.30 -7.54 12.73
C ALA A 54 -1.16 -7.53 13.99
N GLU A 55 -0.55 -7.45 15.16
CA GLU A 55 -1.28 -7.42 16.43
C GLU A 55 -2.18 -6.18 16.53
N ARG A 56 -1.61 -5.00 16.25
CA ARG A 56 -2.34 -3.73 16.29
C ARG A 56 -3.55 -3.72 15.34
N LEU A 57 -3.38 -4.33 14.16
CA LEU A 57 -4.40 -4.35 13.12
C LEU A 57 -5.37 -5.55 13.24
N GLY A 58 -5.16 -6.43 14.20
CA GLY A 58 -5.99 -7.61 14.40
C GLY A 58 -5.87 -8.65 13.28
N LEU A 59 -4.65 -8.83 12.73
CA LEU A 59 -4.41 -9.71 11.61
C LEU A 59 -3.89 -11.07 12.09
N PRO A 60 -4.67 -12.16 11.86
CA PRO A 60 -4.18 -13.50 12.18
C PRO A 60 -3.10 -13.93 11.18
N SER A 61 -2.11 -14.68 11.67
CA SER A 61 -1.12 -15.33 10.82
C SER A 61 -1.68 -16.63 10.29
N GLY A 62 -1.76 -16.77 8.97
CA GLY A 62 -2.18 -17.98 8.29
C GLY A 62 -0.99 -18.82 7.80
N ARG A 63 -1.16 -19.44 6.62
CA ARG A 63 -0.11 -20.24 5.99
C ARG A 63 1.15 -19.41 5.71
N VAL A 64 2.31 -20.00 6.01
CA VAL A 64 3.61 -19.37 5.79
C VAL A 64 4.19 -19.82 4.45
N GLU A 65 4.62 -18.88 3.62
CA GLU A 65 5.26 -19.14 2.33
C GLU A 65 6.51 -18.28 2.17
N GLU A 66 7.46 -18.75 1.37
CA GLU A 66 8.62 -17.98 0.96
C GLU A 66 8.35 -17.36 -0.43
N VAL A 67 8.32 -16.04 -0.52
CA VAL A 67 7.95 -15.32 -1.75
C VAL A 67 8.82 -14.07 -1.92
N ALA A 68 9.05 -13.66 -3.16
CA ALA A 68 9.61 -12.35 -3.47
C ALA A 68 8.49 -11.29 -3.46
N VAL A 69 8.62 -10.26 -2.65
CA VAL A 69 7.61 -9.19 -2.52
C VAL A 69 7.81 -8.13 -3.60
N SER A 70 9.04 -7.74 -3.83
CA SER A 70 9.45 -6.80 -4.87
C SER A 70 10.96 -6.91 -5.07
N PHE A 71 11.49 -6.21 -6.07
CA PHE A 71 12.94 -6.11 -6.25
C PHE A 71 13.65 -5.41 -5.08
N ALA A 72 12.95 -4.54 -4.39
CA ALA A 72 13.49 -3.78 -3.25
C ALA A 72 13.52 -4.61 -1.95
N VAL A 73 12.73 -5.67 -1.86
CA VAL A 73 12.62 -6.52 -0.68
C VAL A 73 13.06 -7.93 -1.06
N PRO A 74 14.15 -8.45 -0.49
CA PRO A 74 14.60 -9.81 -0.75
C PRO A 74 13.54 -10.85 -0.43
N LYS A 75 13.67 -12.05 -0.98
CA LYS A 75 12.83 -13.19 -0.63
C LYS A 75 12.78 -13.35 0.88
N LYS A 76 11.57 -13.36 1.41
CA LYS A 76 11.32 -13.56 2.84
C LYS A 76 10.19 -14.54 3.07
N THR A 77 10.22 -15.17 4.21
CA THR A 77 9.08 -15.94 4.71
C THR A 77 7.95 -14.99 5.00
N LYS A 78 6.77 -15.29 4.49
CA LYS A 78 5.56 -14.50 4.70
C LYS A 78 4.47 -15.35 5.27
N ALA A 79 3.64 -14.72 6.10
CA ALA A 79 2.39 -15.30 6.52
C ALA A 79 1.25 -14.73 5.69
N LEU A 80 0.39 -15.61 5.20
CA LEU A 80 -0.84 -15.20 4.55
C LEU A 80 -1.80 -14.68 5.62
N SER A 81 -2.47 -13.58 5.33
CA SER A 81 -3.49 -13.01 6.20
C SER A 81 -4.63 -12.42 5.38
N LYS A 82 -5.69 -12.02 6.04
CA LYS A 82 -6.87 -11.44 5.40
C LYS A 82 -7.28 -10.19 6.14
N LEU A 83 -7.42 -9.09 5.39
CA LEU A 83 -7.97 -7.85 5.91
C LEU A 83 -9.48 -7.91 5.85
N GLU A 84 -10.16 -7.61 6.94
CA GLU A 84 -11.62 -7.44 6.93
C GLU A 84 -11.98 -6.23 6.06
N SER A 85 -11.20 -5.14 6.19
CA SER A 85 -11.37 -3.97 5.35
C SER A 85 -10.03 -3.27 5.06
N LEU A 86 -9.96 -2.69 3.88
CA LEU A 86 -8.88 -1.79 3.46
C LEU A 86 -9.51 -0.57 2.80
N ASP A 87 -9.31 0.60 3.40
CA ASP A 87 -9.82 1.86 2.90
C ASP A 87 -8.67 2.74 2.40
N ILE A 88 -8.77 3.17 1.15
CA ILE A 88 -7.82 4.08 0.51
C ILE A 88 -8.63 5.23 -0.08
N GLY A 89 -8.62 6.39 0.60
CA GLY A 89 -9.57 7.44 0.29
C GLY A 89 -11.00 6.93 0.44
N SER A 90 -11.84 7.13 -0.55
CA SER A 90 -13.21 6.60 -0.58
C SER A 90 -13.33 5.17 -1.13
N LEU A 91 -12.23 4.57 -1.56
CA LEU A 91 -12.22 3.16 -1.98
C LEU A 91 -12.27 2.27 -0.75
N HIS A 92 -13.25 1.37 -0.73
CA HIS A 92 -13.45 0.41 0.37
C HIS A 92 -13.38 -1.01 -0.19
N LEU A 93 -12.38 -1.77 0.25
CA LEU A 93 -12.20 -3.18 -0.09
C LEU A 93 -12.47 -4.03 1.14
N THR A 94 -13.12 -5.17 0.96
CA THR A 94 -13.43 -6.13 2.02
C THR A 94 -12.83 -7.49 1.69
N ASP A 95 -12.56 -8.27 2.74
CA ASP A 95 -12.03 -9.64 2.61
C ASP A 95 -10.80 -9.71 1.72
N PHE A 96 -9.91 -8.73 1.86
CA PHE A 96 -8.72 -8.60 1.02
C PHE A 96 -7.59 -9.49 1.55
N GLU A 97 -7.14 -10.43 0.71
CA GLU A 97 -6.00 -11.28 1.02
C GLU A 97 -4.69 -10.49 0.92
N THR A 98 -3.86 -10.58 1.95
CA THR A 98 -2.59 -9.90 2.04
C THR A 98 -1.51 -10.81 2.59
N TRP A 99 -0.27 -10.33 2.53
CA TRP A 99 0.88 -10.98 3.13
C TRP A 99 1.40 -10.16 4.30
N LEU A 100 1.73 -10.84 5.39
CA LEU A 100 2.49 -10.25 6.49
C LEU A 100 3.97 -10.48 6.22
N VAL A 101 4.73 -9.41 6.12
CA VAL A 101 6.14 -9.43 5.73
C VAL A 101 6.98 -8.69 6.74
N ASP A 102 8.16 -9.19 7.02
CA ASP A 102 9.14 -8.48 7.84
C ASP A 102 9.76 -7.33 7.04
N PHE A 103 9.36 -6.11 7.34
CA PHE A 103 9.93 -4.88 6.79
C PHE A 103 10.96 -4.22 7.71
N SER A 104 11.43 -4.89 8.75
CA SER A 104 12.33 -4.28 9.73
C SER A 104 13.59 -3.70 9.10
N TYR A 105 14.17 -4.39 8.12
CA TYR A 105 15.35 -3.91 7.40
C TYR A 105 15.03 -2.63 6.59
N LEU A 106 13.94 -2.63 5.82
CA LEU A 106 13.52 -1.46 5.05
C LEU A 106 13.22 -0.28 5.96
N ASN A 107 12.46 -0.49 7.02
CA ASN A 107 12.12 0.55 7.98
C ASN A 107 13.34 1.10 8.71
N MET A 108 14.33 0.26 9.01
CA MET A 108 15.60 0.71 9.58
C MET A 108 16.34 1.66 8.62
N ILE A 109 16.40 1.35 7.32
CA ILE A 109 17.04 2.21 6.33
C ILE A 109 16.28 3.54 6.20
N VAL A 110 14.97 3.49 6.10
CA VAL A 110 14.10 4.67 5.96
C VAL A 110 14.24 5.57 7.20
N GLN A 111 14.19 4.98 8.38
CA GLN A 111 14.34 5.72 9.64
C GLN A 111 15.74 6.34 9.77
N TRP A 112 16.79 5.62 9.36
CA TRP A 112 18.15 6.14 9.37
C TRP A 112 18.31 7.36 8.47
N GLN A 113 17.51 7.45 7.38
CA GLN A 113 17.46 8.62 6.51
C GLN A 113 16.51 9.71 7.02
N GLY A 114 15.95 9.57 8.20
CA GLY A 114 15.06 10.54 8.82
C GLY A 114 13.60 10.46 8.37
N GLU A 115 13.21 9.37 7.72
CA GLU A 115 11.83 9.14 7.30
C GLU A 115 11.03 8.35 8.35
N ALA A 116 9.70 8.47 8.30
CA ALA A 116 8.81 7.69 9.15
C ALA A 116 8.73 6.22 8.71
N PHE A 117 8.39 5.33 9.63
CA PHE A 117 8.08 3.94 9.29
C PHE A 117 6.92 3.85 8.31
N CYS A 118 6.98 2.87 7.42
CA CYS A 118 5.81 2.44 6.68
C CYS A 118 5.21 1.19 7.33
N ASP A 119 3.89 1.08 7.24
CA ASP A 119 3.13 -0.06 7.76
C ASP A 119 2.95 -1.15 6.71
N GLY A 120 3.22 -0.83 5.45
CA GLY A 120 3.09 -1.78 4.36
C GLY A 120 3.33 -1.15 3.00
N VAL A 121 3.00 -1.93 1.98
CA VAL A 121 3.18 -1.60 0.57
C VAL A 121 1.85 -1.78 -0.16
N LEU A 122 1.46 -0.77 -0.92
CA LEU A 122 0.36 -0.84 -1.88
C LEU A 122 0.93 -1.32 -3.21
N GLY A 123 0.60 -2.54 -3.59
CA GLY A 123 1.21 -3.22 -4.72
C GLY A 123 0.37 -3.24 -5.99
N ALA A 124 0.92 -3.92 -7.00
CA ALA A 124 0.34 -4.00 -8.33
C ALA A 124 -1.03 -4.71 -8.37
N ASP A 125 -1.31 -5.58 -7.42
CA ASP A 125 -2.61 -6.26 -7.33
C ASP A 125 -3.77 -5.26 -7.25
N ILE A 126 -3.66 -4.25 -6.39
CA ILE A 126 -4.67 -3.18 -6.29
C ILE A 126 -4.50 -2.17 -7.43
N LEU A 127 -3.26 -1.74 -7.69
CA LEU A 127 -3.02 -0.71 -8.71
C LEU A 127 -3.52 -1.14 -10.09
N MET A 128 -3.32 -2.39 -10.47
CA MET A 128 -3.81 -2.92 -11.75
C MET A 128 -5.32 -3.11 -11.73
N SER A 129 -5.88 -3.73 -10.69
CA SER A 129 -7.32 -3.98 -10.60
C SER A 129 -8.14 -2.69 -10.59
N LYS A 130 -7.56 -1.60 -10.11
CA LYS A 130 -8.19 -0.28 -10.04
C LYS A 130 -7.71 0.67 -11.13
N SER A 131 -7.02 0.16 -12.14
CA SER A 131 -6.52 0.95 -13.28
C SER A 131 -5.85 2.25 -12.84
N ALA A 132 -4.94 2.15 -11.88
CA ALA A 132 -4.35 3.30 -11.20
C ALA A 132 -3.64 4.26 -12.14
N VAL A 133 -3.76 5.55 -11.86
CA VAL A 133 -3.00 6.61 -12.51
C VAL A 133 -2.22 7.37 -11.45
N ILE A 134 -0.91 7.47 -11.61
CA ILE A 134 -0.05 8.21 -10.70
C ILE A 134 0.28 9.55 -11.35
N ASP A 135 -0.21 10.63 -10.75
CA ASP A 135 0.07 11.99 -11.19
C ASP A 135 1.13 12.60 -10.26
N TYR A 136 2.38 12.56 -10.69
CA TYR A 136 3.48 13.14 -9.92
C TYR A 136 3.37 14.65 -9.78
N LYS A 137 2.91 15.34 -10.82
CA LYS A 137 2.78 16.80 -10.81
C LYS A 137 1.75 17.26 -9.78
N GLY A 138 0.59 16.63 -9.78
CA GLY A 138 -0.50 16.95 -8.86
C GLY A 138 -0.37 16.26 -7.49
N ARG A 139 0.56 15.32 -7.36
CA ARG A 139 0.73 14.46 -6.15
C ARG A 139 -0.56 13.75 -5.77
N LYS A 140 -1.14 13.10 -6.77
CA LYS A 140 -2.37 12.32 -6.61
C LYS A 140 -2.22 10.93 -7.18
N LEU A 141 -2.74 9.96 -6.45
CA LEU A 141 -3.02 8.63 -6.93
C LEU A 141 -4.51 8.59 -7.28
N TYR A 142 -4.83 8.20 -8.48
CA TYR A 142 -6.21 7.99 -8.92
C TYR A 142 -6.49 6.51 -9.02
N LEU A 143 -7.57 6.07 -8.40
CA LEU A 143 -8.02 4.68 -8.44
C LEU A 143 -9.43 4.63 -9.01
N LYS A 144 -9.68 3.69 -9.91
CA LYS A 144 -11.02 3.52 -10.47
C LYS A 144 -11.97 3.09 -9.37
N GLY A 145 -13.02 3.85 -9.17
CA GLY A 145 -14.09 3.51 -8.26
C GLY A 145 -14.92 2.31 -8.75
N ALA A 146 -15.91 1.98 -7.99
CA ALA A 146 -16.81 0.88 -8.34
C ALA A 146 -17.61 1.18 -9.63
#